data_7116ee006f701df09315fe74a5c3ab05
#
_entry.id   7116ee006f701df09315fe74a5c3ab05
#
_cell.length_a   1.000
_cell.length_b   1.000
_cell.length_c   1.000
_cell.angle_alpha   90.00
_cell.angle_beta   90.00
_cell.angle_gamma   90.00
#
_symmetry.space_group_name_H-M   'P 1'
#
loop_
_entity.id
_entity.type
_entity.pdbx_description
1 polymer ?
#
loop_
_entity_poly.entity_id
_entity_poly.type
_entity_poly.pdbx_seq_one_letter_code
_entity_poly.pdbx_strand_id
1 'polypeptide(L)'
;FEWIGEVPEKWRLKRSTIEPSFTMRDLYPSDTEFGIRNRLSRGYSFNHNLAKIFKPIYQTIAPDIFAHLGNRKIRSKGSTISDPQPNFTNEGVVHLASLAAIDYFRKNPSAKSFSLSPNDNILYDTTEATEHAVSPLAYFRKRPNYTDMTFQFANQVAHKVFNEAGLWKTDQGENRYLGMLAYYWAEQSPSIPLHPRILPILTSDRAQWHDPIYRNEDRALIKRWGETEAEKIGAWDYYFGAPYPYPRQMTQWIAESLPYLQENRVDIFLSQLPSMWGLDGPKAW
;
A
#
# COMPACT_ATOMS: atom_id res chain seq x y z
N PHE A 1 0.88 -15.11 35.39
CA PHE A 1 -0.45 -15.47 35.89
C PHE A 1 -0.34 -16.84 36.52
N GLU A 2 -0.40 -16.91 37.83
CA GLU A 2 -0.55 -18.18 38.54
C GLU A 2 -2.04 -18.58 38.47
N TRP A 3 -2.31 -19.73 37.90
CA TRP A 3 -3.62 -20.35 37.98
C TRP A 3 -3.78 -21.03 39.34
N ILE A 4 -4.69 -20.56 40.14
CA ILE A 4 -4.91 -21.04 41.51
C ILE A 4 -6.25 -21.75 41.72
N GLY A 5 -6.75 -22.46 40.73
CA GLY A 5 -8.01 -23.19 40.90
C GLY A 5 -8.23 -24.27 39.85
N GLU A 6 -9.05 -25.27 40.17
CA GLU A 6 -9.52 -26.26 39.21
C GLU A 6 -10.51 -25.64 38.27
N VAL A 7 -10.38 -25.96 36.97
CA VAL A 7 -11.37 -25.57 35.95
C VAL A 7 -12.71 -26.25 36.31
N PRO A 8 -13.79 -25.49 36.56
CA PRO A 8 -15.06 -26.10 36.84
C PRO A 8 -15.46 -27.07 35.72
N GLU A 9 -15.92 -28.27 36.09
CA GLU A 9 -16.32 -29.33 35.14
C GLU A 9 -17.38 -28.86 34.13
N LYS A 10 -18.09 -27.77 34.46
CA LYS A 10 -19.10 -27.13 33.61
C LYS A 10 -18.52 -26.23 32.50
N TRP A 11 -17.23 -25.90 32.53
CA TRP A 11 -16.59 -25.11 31.52
C TRP A 11 -16.17 -25.95 30.31
N ARG A 12 -17.15 -26.40 29.58
CA ARG A 12 -16.88 -26.99 28.27
C ARG A 12 -16.55 -25.88 27.30
N LEU A 13 -15.31 -25.82 26.86
CA LEU A 13 -14.91 -24.99 25.72
C LEU A 13 -15.77 -25.42 24.50
N LYS A 14 -16.75 -24.60 24.16
CA LYS A 14 -17.43 -24.78 22.86
C LYS A 14 -16.39 -24.48 21.78
N ARG A 15 -16.15 -25.48 20.94
CA ARG A 15 -15.29 -25.27 19.76
C ARG A 15 -16.01 -24.25 18.87
N SER A 16 -15.49 -23.01 18.81
CA SER A 16 -15.97 -21.98 17.91
C SER A 16 -14.91 -21.72 16.85
N THR A 17 -15.33 -21.66 15.60
CA THR A 17 -14.48 -21.18 14.52
C THR A 17 -14.75 -19.67 14.40
N ILE A 18 -13.71 -18.86 14.59
CA ILE A 18 -13.79 -17.43 14.37
C ILE A 18 -13.07 -17.13 13.07
N GLU A 19 -13.81 -16.65 12.10
CA GLU A 19 -13.27 -16.16 10.86
C GLU A 19 -12.94 -14.66 11.01
N PRO A 20 -11.69 -14.26 10.76
CA PRO A 20 -11.32 -12.86 10.88
C PRO A 20 -11.96 -12.00 9.80
N SER A 21 -12.34 -10.76 10.16
CA SER A 21 -12.99 -9.83 9.24
C SER A 21 -12.09 -9.33 8.09
N PHE A 22 -10.77 -9.36 8.27
CA PHE A 22 -9.81 -9.03 7.22
C PHE A 22 -9.02 -10.27 6.83
N THR A 23 -8.89 -10.55 5.53
CA THR A 23 -8.15 -11.71 5.02
C THR A 23 -6.65 -11.61 5.27
N MET A 24 -6.11 -10.39 5.30
CA MET A 24 -4.77 -10.11 5.79
C MET A 24 -4.83 -9.11 6.94
N ARG A 25 -4.10 -9.41 7.99
CA ARG A 25 -3.88 -8.53 9.14
C ARG A 25 -2.42 -8.54 9.50
N ASP A 26 -1.78 -7.37 9.53
CA ASP A 26 -0.37 -7.27 9.91
C ASP A 26 -0.12 -6.04 10.78
N LEU A 27 0.95 -6.13 11.56
CA LEU A 27 1.52 -5.02 12.31
C LEU A 27 2.96 -4.79 11.82
N TYR A 28 3.33 -3.56 11.49
CA TYR A 28 4.64 -3.23 10.96
C TYR A 28 5.36 -2.18 11.84
N PRO A 29 6.61 -2.42 12.24
CA PRO A 29 7.34 -3.69 12.10
C PRO A 29 6.87 -4.73 13.14
N SER A 30 6.84 -6.00 12.75
CA SER A 30 6.64 -7.11 13.69
C SER A 30 7.49 -8.30 13.28
N ASP A 31 7.95 -9.09 14.27
CA ASP A 31 8.64 -10.34 14.00
C ASP A 31 7.66 -11.49 13.71
N THR A 32 8.20 -12.61 13.24
CA THR A 32 7.39 -13.77 12.88
C THR A 32 6.72 -14.41 14.08
N GLU A 33 7.42 -14.50 15.22
CA GLU A 33 6.88 -15.14 16.42
C GLU A 33 5.71 -14.32 17.00
N PHE A 34 5.87 -13.00 17.10
CA PHE A 34 4.79 -12.09 17.48
C PHE A 34 3.60 -12.22 16.53
N GLY A 35 3.86 -12.29 15.23
CA GLY A 35 2.82 -12.47 14.22
C GLY A 35 2.02 -13.75 14.44
N ILE A 36 2.67 -14.89 14.64
CA ILE A 36 2.01 -16.18 14.90
C ILE A 36 1.17 -16.12 16.16
N ARG A 37 1.73 -15.63 17.27
CA ARG A 37 1.04 -15.53 18.57
C ARG A 37 -0.20 -14.64 18.50
N ASN A 38 -0.15 -13.58 17.70
CA ASN A 38 -1.27 -12.64 17.54
C ASN A 38 -2.16 -12.96 16.33
N ARG A 39 -1.99 -14.14 15.71
CA ARG A 39 -2.76 -14.59 14.54
C ARG A 39 -2.72 -13.60 13.39
N LEU A 40 -1.59 -12.92 13.20
CA LEU A 40 -1.36 -12.08 12.04
C LEU A 40 -1.16 -12.94 10.79
N SER A 41 -1.59 -12.43 9.66
CA SER A 41 -1.53 -13.14 8.39
C SER A 41 -0.93 -12.18 7.37
N ARG A 42 0.20 -12.58 6.81
CA ARG A 42 0.89 -11.87 5.71
C ARG A 42 0.64 -12.62 4.41
N GLY A 43 0.74 -11.95 3.30
CA GLY A 43 0.56 -12.64 2.01
C GLY A 43 0.62 -11.71 0.82
N TYR A 44 0.58 -10.40 1.05
CA TYR A 44 0.62 -9.42 -0.03
C TYR A 44 1.80 -8.45 0.12
N SER A 45 2.44 -8.15 -1.00
CA SER A 45 3.53 -7.19 -1.13
C SER A 45 3.00 -5.90 -1.75
N PHE A 46 3.16 -4.79 -1.06
CA PHE A 46 2.70 -3.47 -1.50
C PHE A 46 3.57 -2.31 -0.99
N ASN A 47 4.70 -2.59 -0.35
CA ASN A 47 5.60 -1.56 0.17
C ASN A 47 6.38 -0.88 -0.97
N HIS A 48 6.99 0.28 -0.71
CA HIS A 48 7.82 1.02 -1.67
C HIS A 48 8.80 0.11 -2.40
N ASN A 49 8.77 0.10 -3.73
CA ASN A 49 9.55 -0.86 -4.52
C ASN A 49 10.14 -0.30 -5.83
N LEU A 50 9.67 0.83 -6.32
CA LEU A 50 10.11 1.34 -7.62
C LEU A 50 11.62 1.60 -7.68
N ALA A 51 12.23 2.08 -6.61
CA ALA A 51 13.68 2.27 -6.56
C ALA A 51 14.47 0.95 -6.73
N LYS A 52 13.89 -0.19 -6.38
CA LYS A 52 14.52 -1.51 -6.59
C LYS A 52 14.37 -2.00 -8.03
N ILE A 53 13.30 -1.57 -8.72
CA ILE A 53 13.05 -1.88 -10.12
C ILE A 53 13.95 -1.02 -11.01
N PHE A 54 13.97 0.29 -10.77
CA PHE A 54 14.70 1.27 -11.56
C PHE A 54 16.10 1.49 -10.99
N LYS A 55 16.99 0.53 -11.28
CA LYS A 55 18.37 0.51 -10.76
C LYS A 55 19.22 1.66 -11.33
N PRO A 56 20.27 2.09 -10.61
CA PRO A 56 21.14 3.19 -11.03
C PRO A 56 21.77 3.02 -12.42
N ILE A 57 21.98 1.79 -12.87
CA ILE A 57 22.54 1.52 -14.22
C ILE A 57 21.67 2.12 -15.32
N TYR A 58 20.37 2.20 -15.13
CA TYR A 58 19.47 2.79 -16.12
C TYR A 58 19.68 4.29 -16.31
N GLN A 59 20.30 5.00 -15.35
CA GLN A 59 20.66 6.41 -15.54
C GLN A 59 21.66 6.62 -16.69
N THR A 60 22.45 5.60 -16.99
CA THR A 60 23.43 5.68 -18.09
C THR A 60 22.82 5.21 -19.42
N ILE A 61 21.96 4.18 -19.39
CA ILE A 61 21.46 3.53 -20.63
C ILE A 61 20.08 4.01 -21.04
N ALA A 62 19.30 4.57 -20.12
CA ALA A 62 17.94 5.07 -20.35
C ALA A 62 17.61 6.21 -19.37
N PRO A 63 18.31 7.35 -19.43
CA PRO A 63 18.17 8.43 -18.43
C PRO A 63 16.75 9.03 -18.35
N ASP A 64 15.99 8.95 -19.42
CA ASP A 64 14.65 9.56 -19.52
C ASP A 64 13.56 8.79 -18.76
N ILE A 65 13.89 7.60 -18.23
CA ILE A 65 12.97 6.88 -17.34
C ILE A 65 12.92 7.46 -15.92
N PHE A 66 13.87 8.32 -15.56
CA PHE A 66 13.89 8.98 -14.26
C PHE A 66 13.25 10.36 -14.33
N ALA A 67 12.65 10.78 -13.21
CA ALA A 67 12.06 12.10 -13.10
C ALA A 67 13.06 13.22 -13.42
N HIS A 68 12.57 14.21 -14.16
CA HIS A 68 13.22 15.48 -14.35
C HIS A 68 12.55 16.50 -13.42
N LEU A 69 13.32 17.19 -12.60
CA LEU A 69 12.83 18.26 -11.72
C LEU A 69 13.38 19.61 -12.22
N GLY A 70 12.66 20.23 -13.14
CA GLY A 70 13.11 21.43 -13.82
C GLY A 70 14.45 21.20 -14.53
N ASN A 71 15.40 22.10 -14.35
CA ASN A 71 16.74 21.96 -14.93
C ASN A 71 17.67 20.99 -14.18
N ARG A 72 17.17 20.27 -13.18
CA ARG A 72 17.98 19.34 -12.37
C ARG A 72 17.62 17.91 -12.71
N LYS A 73 18.55 17.18 -13.32
CA LYS A 73 18.48 15.71 -13.34
C LYS A 73 18.76 15.20 -11.92
N ILE A 74 17.78 14.59 -11.30
CA ILE A 74 17.98 13.94 -10.01
C ILE A 74 18.52 12.54 -10.29
N ARG A 75 19.70 12.27 -9.75
CA ARG A 75 20.33 10.95 -9.85
C ARG A 75 19.85 10.07 -8.71
N SER A 76 19.50 8.84 -9.02
CA SER A 76 19.26 7.81 -8.01
C SER A 76 20.53 7.61 -7.17
N LYS A 77 20.35 7.52 -5.86
CA LYS A 77 21.46 7.33 -4.91
C LYS A 77 21.74 5.86 -4.60
N GLY A 78 21.10 4.94 -5.31
CA GLY A 78 21.40 3.54 -5.11
C GLY A 78 20.22 2.67 -4.66
N SER A 79 19.07 2.83 -5.28
CA SER A 79 17.90 1.98 -5.04
C SER A 79 17.28 2.16 -3.65
N THR A 80 17.14 3.40 -3.20
CA THR A 80 16.52 3.77 -1.93
C THR A 80 15.11 4.33 -2.14
N ILE A 81 14.26 4.21 -1.13
CA ILE A 81 12.90 4.80 -1.14
C ILE A 81 12.90 6.33 -1.23
N SER A 82 14.05 6.97 -1.00
CA SER A 82 14.24 8.42 -1.15
C SER A 82 14.64 8.84 -2.56
N ASP A 83 14.85 7.89 -3.48
CA ASP A 83 15.16 8.20 -4.87
C ASP A 83 13.92 8.80 -5.56
N PRO A 84 14.10 9.70 -6.55
CA PRO A 84 12.99 10.26 -7.30
C PRO A 84 12.07 9.19 -7.87
N GLN A 85 10.82 9.57 -8.11
CA GLN A 85 9.89 8.70 -8.82
C GLN A 85 10.43 8.44 -10.24
N PRO A 86 10.12 7.32 -10.88
CA PRO A 86 10.31 7.19 -12.32
C PRO A 86 9.37 8.15 -13.06
N ASN A 87 9.67 8.44 -14.31
CA ASN A 87 8.78 9.19 -15.17
C ASN A 87 7.61 8.30 -15.62
N PHE A 88 6.47 8.39 -14.95
CA PHE A 88 5.30 7.54 -15.19
C PHE A 88 4.68 7.70 -16.58
N THR A 89 5.00 8.76 -17.31
CA THR A 89 4.53 8.97 -18.70
C THR A 89 5.44 8.32 -19.73
N ASN A 90 6.60 7.80 -19.32
CA ASN A 90 7.56 7.16 -20.24
C ASN A 90 7.22 5.67 -20.43
N GLU A 91 7.02 5.24 -21.66
CA GLU A 91 6.71 3.84 -22.00
C GLU A 91 7.81 2.85 -21.56
N GLY A 92 9.07 3.27 -21.52
CA GLY A 92 10.19 2.47 -21.00
C GLY A 92 10.03 2.14 -19.52
N VAL A 93 9.40 3.03 -18.75
CA VAL A 93 9.07 2.80 -17.33
C VAL A 93 8.03 1.69 -17.19
N VAL A 94 6.98 1.73 -17.99
CA VAL A 94 5.95 0.67 -18.04
C VAL A 94 6.59 -0.66 -18.45
N HIS A 95 7.41 -0.64 -19.49
CA HIS A 95 8.08 -1.86 -19.99
C HIS A 95 8.96 -2.52 -18.92
N LEU A 96 9.86 -1.74 -18.29
CA LEU A 96 10.77 -2.26 -17.28
C LEU A 96 10.04 -2.76 -16.02
N ALA A 97 9.01 -2.03 -15.58
CA ALA A 97 8.18 -2.45 -14.44
C ALA A 97 7.43 -3.76 -14.75
N SER A 98 6.93 -3.91 -15.97
CA SER A 98 6.25 -5.12 -16.42
C SER A 98 7.20 -6.32 -16.46
N LEU A 99 8.40 -6.16 -17.03
CA LEU A 99 9.42 -7.20 -17.04
C LEU A 99 9.81 -7.63 -15.62
N ALA A 100 9.98 -6.67 -14.70
CA ALA A 100 10.32 -6.98 -13.32
C ALA A 100 9.22 -7.78 -12.61
N ALA A 101 7.94 -7.41 -12.81
CA ALA A 101 6.81 -8.13 -12.24
C ALA A 101 6.65 -9.54 -12.84
N ILE A 102 6.79 -9.67 -14.16
CA ILE A 102 6.71 -10.96 -14.88
C ILE A 102 7.82 -11.89 -14.41
N ASP A 103 9.07 -11.42 -14.36
CA ASP A 103 10.23 -12.21 -13.89
C ASP A 103 10.03 -12.64 -12.43
N TYR A 104 9.56 -11.72 -11.57
CA TYR A 104 9.28 -12.03 -10.18
C TYR A 104 8.24 -13.15 -10.04
N PHE A 105 7.08 -13.04 -10.71
CA PHE A 105 6.03 -14.05 -10.62
C PHE A 105 6.43 -15.40 -11.22
N ARG A 106 7.29 -15.42 -12.25
CA ARG A 106 7.82 -16.66 -12.81
C ARG A 106 8.80 -17.36 -11.86
N LYS A 107 9.63 -16.58 -11.15
CA LYS A 107 10.58 -17.10 -10.15
C LYS A 107 9.91 -17.46 -8.82
N ASN A 108 8.75 -16.90 -8.53
CA ASN A 108 8.00 -17.09 -7.28
C ASN A 108 6.56 -17.53 -7.58
N PRO A 109 6.34 -18.80 -7.98
CA PRO A 109 5.04 -19.29 -8.44
C PRO A 109 3.91 -19.13 -7.42
N SER A 110 4.22 -19.23 -6.12
CA SER A 110 3.25 -19.07 -5.02
C SER A 110 3.02 -17.61 -4.59
N ALA A 111 3.77 -16.64 -5.16
CA ALA A 111 3.61 -15.24 -4.77
C ALA A 111 2.26 -14.67 -5.23
N LYS A 112 1.51 -14.09 -4.29
CA LYS A 112 0.19 -13.50 -4.53
C LYS A 112 0.24 -12.07 -5.03
N SER A 113 1.34 -11.34 -4.81
CA SER A 113 1.47 -9.97 -5.30
C SER A 113 2.91 -9.55 -5.52
N PHE A 114 3.05 -8.51 -6.35
CA PHE A 114 4.29 -7.77 -6.56
C PHE A 114 4.01 -6.29 -6.36
N SER A 115 4.88 -5.56 -5.66
CA SER A 115 4.66 -4.15 -5.39
C SER A 115 5.17 -3.27 -6.53
N LEU A 116 4.30 -2.35 -6.96
CA LEU A 116 4.60 -1.23 -7.85
C LEU A 116 4.53 0.12 -7.10
N SER A 117 4.51 0.10 -5.78
CA SER A 117 4.31 1.31 -4.99
C SER A 117 5.41 2.34 -5.21
N PRO A 118 5.02 3.63 -5.36
CA PRO A 118 5.92 4.76 -5.51
C PRO A 118 6.97 4.82 -4.40
N ASN A 119 8.08 5.50 -4.65
CA ASN A 119 9.07 5.79 -3.64
C ASN A 119 8.51 6.73 -2.56
N ASP A 120 9.10 6.73 -1.38
CA ASP A 120 8.64 7.51 -0.22
C ASP A 120 9.04 8.99 -0.32
N ASN A 121 8.53 9.66 -1.33
CA ASN A 121 8.79 11.08 -1.56
C ASN A 121 7.81 11.69 -2.58
N ILE A 122 7.91 13.01 -2.78
CA ILE A 122 7.10 13.81 -3.70
C ILE A 122 7.90 14.26 -4.94
N LEU A 123 9.01 13.59 -5.26
CA LEU A 123 9.88 13.96 -6.36
C LEU A 123 9.37 13.36 -7.68
N TYR A 124 8.22 13.83 -8.10
CA TYR A 124 7.62 13.46 -9.39
C TYR A 124 8.27 14.22 -10.53
N ASP A 125 8.18 13.64 -11.72
CA ASP A 125 8.64 14.25 -12.96
C ASP A 125 7.89 15.55 -13.29
N THR A 126 8.58 16.51 -13.91
CA THR A 126 8.04 17.81 -14.31
C THR A 126 8.26 18.09 -15.80
N THR A 127 8.34 17.06 -16.62
CA THR A 127 8.36 17.24 -18.07
C THR A 127 6.99 17.68 -18.58
N GLU A 128 6.95 18.26 -19.79
CA GLU A 128 5.72 18.64 -20.47
C GLU A 128 4.72 17.47 -20.59
N ALA A 129 5.22 16.25 -20.82
CA ALA A 129 4.39 15.05 -20.86
C ALA A 129 3.67 14.79 -19.53
N THR A 130 4.36 14.97 -18.42
CA THR A 130 3.79 14.84 -17.07
C THR A 130 2.81 15.98 -16.79
N GLU A 131 3.16 17.23 -17.12
CA GLU A 131 2.26 18.38 -16.97
C GLU A 131 0.97 18.20 -17.76
N HIS A 132 1.06 17.68 -18.98
CA HIS A 132 -0.11 17.36 -19.80
C HIS A 132 -0.95 16.23 -19.18
N ALA A 133 -0.30 15.16 -18.69
CA ALA A 133 -0.98 14.00 -18.10
C ALA A 133 -1.75 14.33 -16.81
N VAL A 134 -1.36 15.37 -16.08
CA VAL A 134 -2.04 15.81 -14.85
C VAL A 134 -2.89 17.07 -15.04
N SER A 135 -3.06 17.54 -16.30
CA SER A 135 -3.81 18.75 -16.61
C SER A 135 -5.32 18.47 -16.76
N PRO A 136 -6.22 19.33 -16.23
CA PRO A 136 -5.93 20.45 -15.34
C PRO A 136 -5.50 19.96 -13.95
N LEU A 137 -4.42 20.53 -13.40
CA LEU A 137 -3.89 20.10 -12.13
C LEU A 137 -4.90 20.31 -11.00
N ALA A 138 -5.38 19.21 -10.45
CA ALA A 138 -6.27 19.20 -9.29
C ALA A 138 -5.47 19.11 -7.99
N TYR A 139 -6.12 19.45 -6.88
CA TYR A 139 -5.53 19.37 -5.55
C TYR A 139 -6.41 18.54 -4.62
N PHE A 140 -5.78 17.71 -3.80
CA PHE A 140 -6.43 16.98 -2.73
C PHE A 140 -5.64 17.16 -1.42
N ARG A 141 -6.31 17.53 -0.33
CA ARG A 141 -5.67 17.84 0.96
C ARG A 141 -4.49 18.82 0.81
N LYS A 142 -4.69 19.86 -0.02
CA LYS A 142 -3.67 20.89 -0.35
C LYS A 142 -2.41 20.34 -1.04
N ARG A 143 -2.45 19.14 -1.59
CA ARG A 143 -1.37 18.52 -2.35
C ARG A 143 -1.77 18.38 -3.82
N PRO A 144 -0.84 18.50 -4.78
CA PRO A 144 -1.11 18.15 -6.16
C PRO A 144 -1.65 16.73 -6.26
N ASN A 145 -2.65 16.51 -7.12
CA ASN A 145 -3.22 15.20 -7.34
C ASN A 145 -2.67 14.57 -8.63
N TYR A 146 -1.84 13.55 -8.47
CA TYR A 146 -1.22 12.77 -9.56
C TYR A 146 -1.81 11.36 -9.64
N THR A 147 -2.97 11.13 -9.05
CA THR A 147 -3.57 9.80 -8.90
C THR A 147 -3.80 9.14 -10.26
N ASP A 148 -4.48 9.81 -11.18
CA ASP A 148 -4.84 9.23 -12.47
C ASP A 148 -3.60 8.81 -13.27
N MET A 149 -2.58 9.67 -13.35
CA MET A 149 -1.32 9.35 -14.00
C MET A 149 -0.62 8.14 -13.34
N THR A 150 -0.56 8.12 -12.01
CA THR A 150 0.11 7.05 -11.26
C THR A 150 -0.62 5.71 -11.42
N PHE A 151 -1.94 5.71 -11.37
CA PHE A 151 -2.73 4.49 -11.55
C PHE A 151 -2.88 4.09 -13.02
N GLN A 152 -2.79 5.03 -13.96
CA GLN A 152 -2.67 4.71 -15.39
C GLN A 152 -1.40 3.92 -15.69
N PHE A 153 -0.26 4.31 -15.11
CA PHE A 153 0.96 3.51 -15.15
C PHE A 153 0.73 2.09 -14.60
N ALA A 154 0.09 1.97 -13.43
CA ALA A 154 -0.21 0.66 -12.85
C ALA A 154 -1.14 -0.18 -13.73
N ASN A 155 -2.16 0.43 -14.35
CA ASN A 155 -3.06 -0.22 -15.32
C ASN A 155 -2.30 -0.80 -16.52
N GLN A 156 -1.39 -0.02 -17.09
CA GLN A 156 -0.58 -0.46 -18.23
C GLN A 156 0.33 -1.64 -17.86
N VAL A 157 0.96 -1.61 -16.68
CA VAL A 157 1.75 -2.74 -16.17
C VAL A 157 0.86 -3.95 -15.91
N ALA A 158 -0.32 -3.77 -15.31
CA ALA A 158 -1.27 -4.85 -15.03
C ALA A 158 -1.72 -5.53 -16.33
N HIS A 159 -2.03 -4.77 -17.37
CA HIS A 159 -2.38 -5.31 -18.68
C HIS A 159 -1.26 -6.20 -19.23
N LYS A 160 0.00 -5.75 -19.21
CA LYS A 160 1.14 -6.54 -19.68
C LYS A 160 1.35 -7.82 -18.86
N VAL A 161 1.21 -7.75 -17.52
CA VAL A 161 1.44 -8.89 -16.62
C VAL A 161 0.31 -9.91 -16.70
N PHE A 162 -0.92 -9.45 -16.67
CA PHE A 162 -2.07 -10.35 -16.55
C PHE A 162 -2.67 -10.69 -17.92
N ASN A 163 -2.97 -9.71 -18.77
CA ASN A 163 -3.63 -9.98 -20.04
C ASN A 163 -2.67 -10.53 -21.10
N GLU A 164 -1.47 -9.94 -21.24
CA GLU A 164 -0.52 -10.38 -22.26
C GLU A 164 0.32 -11.58 -21.80
N ALA A 165 0.89 -11.57 -20.57
CA ALA A 165 1.73 -12.66 -20.06
C ALA A 165 0.94 -13.77 -19.35
N GLY A 166 -0.37 -13.61 -19.12
CA GLY A 166 -1.26 -14.64 -18.57
C GLY A 166 -1.01 -15.00 -17.11
N LEU A 167 -0.36 -14.14 -16.31
CA LEU A 167 0.07 -14.46 -14.95
C LEU A 167 -1.00 -14.19 -13.88
N TRP A 168 -2.24 -14.57 -14.14
CA TRP A 168 -3.40 -14.29 -13.30
C TRP A 168 -3.41 -15.01 -11.94
N LYS A 169 -2.81 -16.21 -11.89
CA LYS A 169 -2.94 -17.13 -10.76
C LYS A 169 -1.58 -17.60 -10.26
N THR A 170 -1.51 -17.91 -8.97
CA THR A 170 -0.41 -18.67 -8.37
C THR A 170 -0.46 -20.13 -8.82
N ASP A 171 0.57 -20.91 -8.50
CA ASP A 171 0.59 -22.36 -8.68
C ASP A 171 -0.49 -23.09 -7.86
N GLN A 172 -1.03 -22.44 -6.83
CA GLN A 172 -2.13 -22.94 -5.99
C GLN A 172 -3.51 -22.45 -6.45
N GLY A 173 -3.59 -21.75 -7.59
CA GLY A 173 -4.83 -21.22 -8.14
C GLY A 173 -5.35 -19.93 -7.50
N GLU A 174 -4.61 -19.32 -6.57
CA GLU A 174 -4.99 -18.05 -5.96
C GLU A 174 -4.76 -16.87 -6.91
N ASN A 175 -5.54 -15.82 -6.75
CA ASN A 175 -5.41 -14.62 -7.56
C ASN A 175 -4.11 -13.85 -7.26
N ARG A 176 -3.46 -13.34 -8.31
CA ARG A 176 -2.29 -12.45 -8.22
C ARG A 176 -2.69 -11.00 -8.38
N TYR A 177 -1.93 -10.10 -7.74
CA TYR A 177 -2.18 -8.66 -7.73
C TYR A 177 -0.90 -7.85 -7.88
N LEU A 178 -1.03 -6.61 -8.32
CA LEU A 178 -0.01 -5.59 -8.24
C LEU A 178 -0.37 -4.62 -7.11
N GLY A 179 0.43 -4.62 -6.04
CA GLY A 179 0.22 -3.74 -4.89
C GLY A 179 0.65 -2.31 -5.19
N MET A 180 -0.20 -1.34 -4.81
CA MET A 180 0.02 0.09 -5.01
C MET A 180 -0.39 0.86 -3.77
N LEU A 181 0.53 1.60 -3.16
CA LEU A 181 0.18 2.56 -2.11
C LEU A 181 -0.58 3.74 -2.72
N ALA A 182 -1.81 3.94 -2.27
CA ALA A 182 -2.56 5.19 -2.48
C ALA A 182 -2.01 6.22 -1.48
N TYR A 183 -0.97 6.94 -1.88
CA TYR A 183 -0.09 7.66 -0.98
C TYR A 183 0.34 9.02 -1.51
N TYR A 184 0.44 10.02 -0.64
CA TYR A 184 0.81 11.41 -0.96
C TYR A 184 0.01 11.99 -2.13
N TRP A 185 0.66 12.26 -3.27
CA TRP A 185 0.04 12.86 -4.45
C TRP A 185 -0.85 11.88 -5.24
N ALA A 186 -0.83 10.60 -4.90
CA ALA A 186 -1.69 9.57 -5.46
C ALA A 186 -2.65 8.97 -4.42
N GLU A 187 -3.05 9.74 -3.40
CA GLU A 187 -3.92 9.28 -2.30
C GLU A 187 -5.39 9.23 -2.71
N GLN A 188 -5.84 10.15 -3.58
CA GLN A 188 -7.22 10.20 -4.02
C GLN A 188 -7.59 8.96 -4.85
N SER A 189 -8.87 8.58 -4.87
CA SER A 189 -9.30 7.54 -5.81
C SER A 189 -9.20 8.05 -7.25
N PRO A 190 -8.74 7.21 -8.20
CA PRO A 190 -8.62 7.62 -9.59
C PRO A 190 -10.00 7.87 -10.21
N SER A 191 -10.03 8.75 -11.22
CA SER A 191 -11.21 8.98 -12.06
C SER A 191 -11.26 8.03 -13.26
N ILE A 192 -10.19 7.29 -13.51
CA ILE A 192 -10.07 6.28 -14.56
C ILE A 192 -10.44 4.90 -14.03
N PRO A 193 -10.96 3.99 -14.85
CA PRO A 193 -11.19 2.60 -14.47
C PRO A 193 -9.89 1.91 -14.04
N LEU A 194 -9.97 1.11 -12.98
CA LEU A 194 -8.84 0.31 -12.51
C LEU A 194 -8.86 -1.10 -13.08
N HIS A 195 -7.69 -1.61 -13.43
CA HIS A 195 -7.54 -3.03 -13.69
C HIS A 195 -7.84 -3.82 -12.39
N PRO A 196 -8.71 -4.88 -12.42
CA PRO A 196 -9.18 -5.55 -11.20
C PRO A 196 -8.06 -6.18 -10.37
N ARG A 197 -6.90 -6.41 -10.95
CA ARG A 197 -5.71 -6.97 -10.27
C ARG A 197 -4.76 -5.91 -9.71
N ILE A 198 -5.11 -4.65 -9.73
CA ILE A 198 -4.45 -3.65 -8.91
C ILE A 198 -5.02 -3.75 -7.50
N LEU A 199 -4.13 -3.80 -6.52
CA LEU A 199 -4.43 -3.82 -5.09
C LEU A 199 -4.03 -2.47 -4.50
N PRO A 200 -4.94 -1.47 -4.46
CA PRO A 200 -4.67 -0.20 -3.81
C PRO A 200 -4.65 -0.37 -2.29
N ILE A 201 -3.68 0.27 -1.66
CA ILE A 201 -3.51 0.31 -0.21
C ILE A 201 -3.69 1.75 0.26
N LEU A 202 -4.78 2.02 0.96
CA LEU A 202 -5.12 3.34 1.47
C LEU A 202 -4.23 3.68 2.67
N THR A 203 -3.49 4.78 2.58
CA THR A 203 -2.49 5.16 3.58
C THR A 203 -2.88 6.39 4.40
N SER A 204 -4.15 6.69 4.50
CA SER A 204 -4.64 7.80 5.32
C SER A 204 -4.35 7.55 6.81
N ASP A 205 -3.95 8.61 7.52
CA ASP A 205 -3.70 8.55 8.97
C ASP A 205 -5.01 8.70 9.77
N ARG A 206 -5.64 7.59 10.11
CA ARG A 206 -6.90 7.57 10.87
C ARG A 206 -6.73 7.92 12.34
N ALA A 207 -5.50 8.08 12.83
CA ALA A 207 -5.25 8.73 14.09
C ALA A 207 -5.74 10.19 14.11
N GLN A 208 -5.95 10.81 12.95
CA GLN A 208 -6.52 12.15 12.80
C GLN A 208 -8.05 12.18 12.81
N TRP A 209 -8.76 11.07 12.97
CA TRP A 209 -10.22 11.04 12.98
C TRP A 209 -10.86 11.77 14.17
N HIS A 210 -10.05 12.22 15.13
CA HIS A 210 -10.50 13.17 16.16
C HIS A 210 -10.92 14.53 15.57
N ASP A 211 -10.37 14.91 14.40
CA ASP A 211 -10.84 16.06 13.61
C ASP A 211 -12.03 15.63 12.75
N PRO A 212 -13.24 16.17 12.99
CA PRO A 212 -14.41 15.78 12.22
C PRO A 212 -14.34 16.17 10.74
N ILE A 213 -13.61 17.21 10.37
CA ILE A 213 -13.42 17.61 8.97
C ILE A 213 -12.59 16.57 8.26
N TYR A 214 -11.43 16.23 8.82
CA TYR A 214 -10.55 15.18 8.26
C TYR A 214 -11.29 13.83 8.21
N ARG A 215 -11.98 13.44 9.27
CA ARG A 215 -12.73 12.18 9.33
C ARG A 215 -13.78 12.07 8.23
N ASN A 216 -14.57 13.12 8.01
CA ASN A 216 -15.60 13.12 6.98
C ASN A 216 -15.00 13.04 5.57
N GLU A 217 -13.92 13.75 5.33
CA GLU A 217 -13.17 13.69 4.06
C GLU A 217 -12.57 12.31 3.82
N ASP A 218 -11.97 11.71 4.86
CA ASP A 218 -11.38 10.38 4.79
C ASP A 218 -12.42 9.27 4.56
N ARG A 219 -13.58 9.38 5.24
CA ARG A 219 -14.72 8.48 4.99
C ARG A 219 -15.21 8.57 3.53
N ALA A 220 -15.32 9.77 3.01
CA ALA A 220 -15.68 9.96 1.60
C ALA A 220 -14.62 9.39 0.65
N LEU A 221 -13.34 9.51 0.99
CA LEU A 221 -12.24 8.93 0.23
C LEU A 221 -12.31 7.39 0.23
N ILE A 222 -12.46 6.77 1.41
CA ILE A 222 -12.58 5.32 1.55
C ILE A 222 -13.75 4.80 0.73
N LYS A 223 -14.92 5.47 0.80
CA LYS A 223 -16.10 5.10 0.01
C LYS A 223 -15.81 5.12 -1.50
N ARG A 224 -15.21 6.20 -2.02
CA ARG A 224 -14.85 6.28 -3.44
C ARG A 224 -13.88 5.16 -3.87
N TRP A 225 -12.92 4.81 -3.02
CA TRP A 225 -12.06 3.67 -3.29
C TRP A 225 -12.83 2.34 -3.32
N GLY A 226 -13.81 2.18 -2.42
CA GLY A 226 -14.71 1.03 -2.39
C GLY A 226 -15.57 0.89 -3.65
N GLU A 227 -15.79 1.96 -4.39
CA GLU A 227 -16.58 2.00 -5.64
C GLU A 227 -15.73 1.70 -6.90
N THR A 228 -14.41 1.55 -6.77
CA THR A 228 -13.52 1.21 -7.90
C THR A 228 -13.65 -0.26 -8.31
N GLU A 229 -13.11 -0.60 -9.48
CA GLU A 229 -13.11 -1.97 -10.04
C GLU A 229 -12.08 -2.89 -9.39
N ALA A 230 -11.25 -2.40 -8.47
CA ALA A 230 -10.29 -3.21 -7.75
C ALA A 230 -10.98 -4.39 -7.04
N GLU A 231 -10.52 -5.62 -7.26
CA GLU A 231 -11.08 -6.81 -6.59
C GLU A 231 -10.76 -6.82 -5.09
N LYS A 232 -9.61 -6.29 -4.71
CA LYS A 232 -9.16 -6.18 -3.33
C LYS A 232 -8.67 -4.77 -3.04
N ILE A 233 -8.95 -4.30 -1.84
CA ILE A 233 -8.50 -3.01 -1.33
C ILE A 233 -7.88 -3.25 0.04
N GLY A 234 -6.79 -2.56 0.34
CA GLY A 234 -6.15 -2.61 1.64
C GLY A 234 -6.06 -1.24 2.31
N ALA A 235 -5.74 -1.26 3.59
CA ALA A 235 -5.43 -0.06 4.35
C ALA A 235 -4.12 -0.24 5.13
N TRP A 236 -3.30 0.79 5.11
CA TRP A 236 -2.14 0.97 5.97
C TRP A 236 -2.43 2.11 6.92
N ASP A 237 -2.43 1.85 8.20
CA ASP A 237 -2.78 2.84 9.21
C ASP A 237 -1.63 3.18 10.17
N TYR A 238 -1.79 4.28 10.90
CA TYR A 238 -0.79 4.88 11.79
C TYR A 238 -1.35 5.13 13.18
N TYR A 239 -2.12 4.20 13.74
CA TYR A 239 -2.80 4.38 15.05
C TYR A 239 -1.86 4.61 16.23
N PHE A 240 -0.57 4.37 16.09
CA PHE A 240 0.39 4.78 17.10
C PHE A 240 0.60 6.29 17.17
N GLY A 241 0.01 7.06 16.21
CA GLY A 241 -0.01 8.50 16.23
C GLY A 241 1.27 9.17 15.74
N ALA A 242 1.97 8.62 14.74
CA ALA A 242 3.01 9.37 14.05
C ALA A 242 2.42 10.60 13.35
N PRO A 243 3.02 11.76 13.44
CA PRO A 243 4.27 12.15 14.11
C PRO A 243 4.07 12.67 15.56
N TYR A 244 3.06 12.22 16.27
CA TYR A 244 2.72 12.77 17.58
C TYR A 244 3.65 12.25 18.68
N PRO A 245 4.29 13.14 19.46
CA PRO A 245 5.27 12.74 20.48
C PRO A 245 4.64 12.20 21.78
N TYR A 246 3.32 12.24 21.90
CA TYR A 246 2.63 11.85 23.13
C TYR A 246 1.76 10.61 22.92
N PRO A 247 1.64 9.74 23.95
CA PRO A 247 0.66 8.66 23.95
C PRO A 247 -0.74 9.20 23.74
N ARG A 248 -1.52 8.56 22.86
CA ARG A 248 -2.89 8.95 22.54
C ARG A 248 -3.80 7.74 22.63
N GLN A 249 -5.00 7.95 23.15
CA GLN A 249 -6.02 6.91 23.15
C GLN A 249 -6.68 6.84 21.76
N MET A 250 -6.46 5.74 21.06
CA MET A 250 -6.98 5.52 19.71
C MET A 250 -8.15 4.53 19.66
N THR A 251 -8.51 3.94 20.81
CA THR A 251 -9.51 2.87 20.90
C THR A 251 -10.83 3.24 20.22
N GLN A 252 -11.32 4.46 20.45
CA GLN A 252 -12.55 4.95 19.83
C GLN A 252 -12.43 5.01 18.30
N TRP A 253 -11.32 5.57 17.80
CA TRP A 253 -11.11 5.72 16.35
C TRP A 253 -10.86 4.40 15.67
N ILE A 254 -10.17 3.46 16.33
CA ILE A 254 -10.02 2.09 15.87
C ILE A 254 -11.38 1.40 15.77
N ALA A 255 -12.20 1.49 16.84
CA ALA A 255 -13.52 0.89 16.88
C ALA A 255 -14.48 1.47 15.81
N GLU A 256 -14.34 2.74 15.45
CA GLU A 256 -15.13 3.39 14.41
C GLU A 256 -14.61 3.09 12.99
N SER A 257 -13.30 3.15 12.79
CA SER A 257 -12.71 3.06 11.45
C SER A 257 -12.65 1.64 10.90
N LEU A 258 -12.37 0.62 11.71
CA LEU A 258 -12.25 -0.75 11.22
C LEU A 258 -13.56 -1.28 10.61
N PRO A 259 -14.74 -1.16 11.25
CA PRO A 259 -16.00 -1.52 10.61
C PRO A 259 -16.27 -0.72 9.34
N TYR A 260 -15.99 0.60 9.35
CA TYR A 260 -16.20 1.43 8.17
C TYR A 260 -15.31 1.03 6.98
N LEU A 261 -14.05 0.66 7.24
CA LEU A 261 -13.17 0.11 6.21
C LEU A 261 -13.76 -1.16 5.60
N GLN A 262 -14.24 -2.08 6.44
CA GLN A 262 -14.82 -3.35 6.03
C GLN A 262 -16.12 -3.14 5.21
N GLU A 263 -17.00 -2.25 5.64
CA GLU A 263 -18.23 -1.88 4.92
C GLU A 263 -17.94 -1.33 3.51
N ASN A 264 -16.75 -0.74 3.31
CA ASN A 264 -16.28 -0.21 2.04
C ASN A 264 -15.27 -1.13 1.33
N ARG A 265 -15.38 -2.44 1.53
CA ARG A 265 -14.64 -3.50 0.80
C ARG A 265 -13.14 -3.54 1.11
N VAL A 266 -12.67 -2.90 2.15
CA VAL A 266 -11.27 -3.06 2.57
C VAL A 266 -11.12 -4.42 3.24
N ASP A 267 -10.31 -5.29 2.64
CA ASP A 267 -10.13 -6.70 2.99
C ASP A 267 -8.72 -6.99 3.57
N ILE A 268 -7.80 -6.07 3.35
CA ILE A 268 -6.41 -6.16 3.81
C ILE A 268 -6.15 -5.00 4.77
N PHE A 269 -5.62 -5.32 5.94
CA PHE A 269 -5.32 -4.32 6.95
C PHE A 269 -3.90 -4.47 7.50
N LEU A 270 -3.14 -3.37 7.50
CA LEU A 270 -1.86 -3.25 8.16
C LEU A 270 -1.86 -2.00 9.04
N SER A 271 -1.43 -2.12 10.29
CA SER A 271 -1.15 -0.97 11.13
C SER A 271 0.34 -0.85 11.40
N GLN A 272 0.88 0.35 11.23
CA GLN A 272 2.23 0.64 11.64
C GLN A 272 2.30 0.79 13.14
N LEU A 273 3.30 0.18 13.75
CA LEU A 273 3.65 0.34 15.15
C LEU A 273 4.73 1.42 15.31
N PRO A 274 4.93 1.96 16.51
CA PRO A 274 6.07 2.82 16.80
C PRO A 274 7.35 2.12 16.33
N SER A 275 8.14 2.78 15.49
CA SER A 275 9.45 2.26 15.13
C SER A 275 10.30 2.18 16.39
N MET A 276 11.19 1.19 16.47
CA MET A 276 12.00 0.81 17.63
C MET A 276 13.01 1.88 18.12
N TRP A 277 12.68 3.14 17.99
CA TRP A 277 13.52 4.25 18.42
C TRP A 277 13.43 4.41 19.93
N GLY A 278 14.14 3.52 20.65
CA GLY A 278 14.33 3.59 22.08
C GLY A 278 13.26 2.90 22.94
N LEU A 279 12.28 2.27 22.36
CA LEU A 279 11.35 1.37 23.04
C LEU A 279 11.35 0.03 22.31
N ASP A 280 11.31 -1.07 23.06
CA ASP A 280 11.32 -2.43 22.51
C ASP A 280 10.06 -2.78 21.70
N GLY A 281 9.51 -1.83 20.94
CA GLY A 281 8.43 -2.03 19.98
C GLY A 281 7.36 -3.03 20.46
N PRO A 282 7.02 -4.05 19.64
CA PRO A 282 6.00 -5.04 19.99
C PRO A 282 6.30 -5.88 21.24
N LYS A 283 7.53 -5.88 21.74
CA LYS A 283 7.90 -6.62 22.97
C LYS A 283 7.51 -5.88 24.25
N ALA A 284 7.15 -4.61 24.14
CA ALA A 284 6.76 -3.79 25.29
C ALA A 284 5.24 -3.83 25.59
N TRP A 285 4.47 -4.59 24.84
CA TRP A 285 3.01 -4.71 24.97
C TRP A 285 2.56 -6.12 25.33
#